data_4b04fbf70c77d0d1a9f3a63e908a9e1f
#
_entry.id   4b04fbf70c77d0d1a9f3a63e908a9e1f
#
_cell.length_a   1.000
_cell.length_b   1.000
_cell.length_c   1.000
_cell.angle_alpha   90.00
_cell.angle_beta   90.00
_cell.angle_gamma   90.00
#
_symmetry.space_group_name_H-M   'P 1'
#
loop_
_entity.id
_entity.type
_entity.pdbx_description
1 polymer ?
#
loop_
_entity_poly.entity_id
_entity_poly.type
_entity_poly.pdbx_seq_one_letter_code
_entity_poly.pdbx_strand_id
1 'polypeptide(L)'
;MKDTILSLSGGLDSGSLLFEYKDRIKLAVSFNYGSNHNQRELEAAKFLAKKAGVEHIVVDLTETFKHISSALLEGADAVPDGAYDSGSVSACVVPFRNGIFLSILAGIADSNGCTRVALASHAGEHVLYKDCTPEFSDALNEAIKLGTEHHVEFFYPYIHLSKHDVAKRGIEHGLNPDWTYSCYKGTVPPCGKCPTCIERAEALEGLKW
;
A
#
# COMPACT_ATOMS: atom_id res chain seq x y z
N MET A 1 4.53 23.08 0.63
CA MET A 1 4.16 22.77 2.05
C MET A 1 3.84 21.29 2.13
N LYS A 2 4.31 20.59 3.15
CA LYS A 2 4.00 19.16 3.35
C LYS A 2 2.62 19.05 3.99
N ASP A 3 1.65 18.51 3.25
CA ASP A 3 0.21 18.50 3.57
C ASP A 3 -0.42 17.09 3.49
N THR A 4 0.39 16.06 3.26
CA THR A 4 -0.10 14.71 2.95
C THR A 4 0.41 13.68 3.96
N ILE A 5 -0.47 12.81 4.44
CA ILE A 5 -0.13 11.60 5.19
C ILE A 5 -0.22 10.41 4.21
N LEU A 6 0.86 9.64 4.09
CA LEU A 6 0.96 8.52 3.15
C LEU A 6 0.81 7.18 3.86
N SER A 7 -0.02 6.27 3.31
CA SER A 7 0.06 4.84 3.63
C SER A 7 1.28 4.22 2.95
N LEU A 8 2.24 3.75 3.72
CA LEU A 8 3.50 3.17 3.21
C LEU A 8 3.62 1.71 3.64
N SER A 9 3.36 0.78 2.72
CA SER A 9 3.50 -0.66 2.99
C SER A 9 4.94 -1.16 2.86
N GLY A 10 5.81 -0.44 2.17
CA GLY A 10 7.15 -0.92 1.79
C GLY A 10 7.19 -1.67 0.46
N GLY A 11 6.04 -1.89 -0.16
CA GLY A 11 5.91 -2.46 -1.51
C GLY A 11 6.26 -1.47 -2.61
N LEU A 12 6.31 -1.98 -3.86
CA LEU A 12 6.68 -1.21 -5.05
C LEU A 12 5.77 -0.01 -5.25
N ASP A 13 4.44 -0.19 -5.17
CA ASP A 13 3.46 0.85 -5.49
C ASP A 13 3.50 1.99 -4.47
N SER A 14 3.50 1.68 -3.18
CA SER A 14 3.59 2.69 -2.11
C SER A 14 4.97 3.37 -2.07
N GLY A 15 6.03 2.64 -2.43
CA GLY A 15 7.37 3.20 -2.63
C GLY A 15 7.40 4.18 -3.80
N SER A 16 6.76 3.84 -4.92
CA SER A 16 6.64 4.74 -6.08
C SER A 16 5.93 6.04 -5.71
N LEU A 17 4.80 5.94 -4.99
CA LEU A 17 4.06 7.11 -4.53
C LEU A 17 4.88 7.97 -3.56
N LEU A 18 5.64 7.34 -2.66
CA LEU A 18 6.53 8.05 -1.75
C LEU A 18 7.55 8.88 -2.52
N PHE A 19 8.26 8.29 -3.48
CA PHE A 19 9.34 8.96 -4.20
C PHE A 19 8.83 10.04 -5.15
N GLU A 20 7.70 9.83 -5.82
CA GLU A 20 7.07 10.81 -6.72
C GLU A 20 6.56 12.04 -5.95
N TYR A 21 6.04 11.86 -4.73
CA TYR A 21 5.40 12.95 -3.97
C TYR A 21 6.11 13.31 -2.65
N LYS A 22 7.36 12.89 -2.42
CA LYS A 22 8.11 13.09 -1.16
C LYS A 22 8.11 14.53 -0.64
N ASP A 23 8.08 15.51 -1.54
CA ASP A 23 8.11 16.93 -1.17
C ASP A 23 6.77 17.41 -0.58
N ARG A 24 5.69 16.65 -0.77
CA ARG A 24 4.36 16.91 -0.21
C ARG A 24 4.04 16.05 1.00
N ILE A 25 4.74 14.93 1.18
CA ILE A 25 4.48 14.00 2.28
C ILE A 25 5.08 14.54 3.57
N LYS A 26 4.22 14.77 4.57
CA LYS A 26 4.60 15.17 5.93
C LYS A 26 5.01 13.96 6.76
N LEU A 27 4.22 12.88 6.67
CA LEU A 27 4.39 11.67 7.46
C LEU A 27 4.00 10.45 6.62
N ALA A 28 4.82 9.41 6.68
CA ALA A 28 4.50 8.08 6.17
C ALA A 28 4.06 7.18 7.32
N VAL A 29 2.97 6.46 7.14
CA VAL A 29 2.39 5.57 8.14
C VAL A 29 2.35 4.16 7.60
N SER A 30 2.94 3.22 8.31
CA SER A 30 2.81 1.79 8.05
C SER A 30 1.90 1.14 9.10
N PHE A 31 1.28 0.05 8.74
CA PHE A 31 0.39 -0.70 9.62
C PHE A 31 0.98 -2.08 9.94
N ASN A 32 1.12 -2.37 11.23
CA ASN A 32 1.31 -3.73 11.69
C ASN A 32 -0.07 -4.36 11.93
N TYR A 33 -0.47 -5.31 11.10
CA TYR A 33 -1.77 -5.96 11.19
C TYR A 33 -1.67 -7.50 11.26
N GLY A 34 -0.47 -8.03 11.56
CA GLY A 34 -0.23 -9.46 11.74
C GLY A 34 -0.24 -10.24 10.42
N SER A 35 0.21 -9.66 9.30
CA SER A 35 0.36 -10.43 8.07
C SER A 35 1.66 -11.26 8.06
N ASN A 36 1.66 -12.36 7.31
CA ASN A 36 2.81 -13.27 7.17
C ASN A 36 4.11 -12.58 6.71
N HIS A 37 3.99 -11.45 6.04
CA HIS A 37 5.09 -10.67 5.46
C HIS A 37 5.29 -9.31 6.14
N ASN A 38 4.53 -9.00 7.18
CA ASN A 38 4.45 -7.67 7.81
C ASN A 38 5.81 -7.15 8.25
N GLN A 39 6.62 -7.99 8.92
CA GLN A 39 7.94 -7.56 9.38
C GLN A 39 8.82 -7.07 8.22
N ARG A 40 8.83 -7.79 7.10
CA ARG A 40 9.64 -7.43 5.92
C ARG A 40 9.15 -6.15 5.24
N GLU A 41 7.83 -6.00 5.17
CA GLU A 41 7.24 -4.77 4.65
C GLU A 41 7.60 -3.56 5.52
N LEU A 42 7.49 -3.68 6.86
CA LEU A 42 7.84 -2.61 7.79
C LEU A 42 9.33 -2.23 7.72
N GLU A 43 10.23 -3.22 7.59
CA GLU A 43 11.66 -2.98 7.40
C GLU A 43 11.92 -2.20 6.09
N ALA A 44 11.28 -2.60 4.98
CA ALA A 44 11.37 -1.91 3.70
C ALA A 44 10.77 -0.50 3.77
N ALA A 45 9.59 -0.34 4.38
CA ALA A 45 8.94 0.97 4.55
C ALA A 45 9.80 1.95 5.33
N LYS A 46 10.38 1.50 6.45
CA LYS A 46 11.30 2.31 7.26
C LYS A 46 12.54 2.73 6.45
N PHE A 47 13.09 1.81 5.65
CA PHE A 47 14.23 2.11 4.80
C PHE A 47 13.88 3.13 3.72
N LEU A 48 12.76 2.95 3.01
CA LEU A 48 12.27 3.85 1.98
C LEU A 48 12.01 5.26 2.52
N ALA A 49 11.30 5.37 3.65
CA ALA A 49 11.02 6.65 4.31
C ALA A 49 12.32 7.39 4.67
N LYS A 50 13.32 6.67 5.21
CA LYS A 50 14.65 7.24 5.50
C LYS A 50 15.33 7.75 4.23
N LYS A 51 15.27 6.98 3.12
CA LYS A 51 15.85 7.38 1.83
C LYS A 51 15.17 8.61 1.23
N ALA A 52 13.84 8.71 1.40
CA ALA A 52 13.05 9.86 0.93
C ALA A 52 13.14 11.08 1.85
N GLY A 53 13.73 10.97 3.04
CA GLY A 53 13.78 12.06 4.03
C GLY A 53 12.40 12.40 4.60
N VAL A 54 11.53 11.39 4.78
CA VAL A 54 10.18 11.53 5.31
C VAL A 54 10.10 10.85 6.68
N GLU A 55 9.42 11.50 7.63
CA GLU A 55 9.12 10.91 8.94
C GLU A 55 8.24 9.67 8.78
N HIS A 56 8.47 8.64 9.61
CA HIS A 56 7.78 7.36 9.50
C HIS A 56 7.36 6.84 10.87
N ILE A 57 6.11 6.42 10.97
CA ILE A 57 5.57 5.75 12.15
C ILE A 57 4.92 4.42 11.77
N VAL A 58 4.75 3.54 12.76
CA VAL A 58 4.02 2.29 12.64
C VAL A 58 2.81 2.33 13.58
N VAL A 59 1.63 2.04 13.04
CA VAL A 59 0.39 1.86 13.82
C VAL A 59 0.15 0.36 13.97
N ASP A 60 0.00 -0.10 15.22
CA ASP A 60 -0.29 -1.50 15.52
C ASP A 60 -1.79 -1.76 15.52
N LEU A 61 -2.23 -2.69 14.69
CA LEU A 61 -3.61 -3.14 14.53
C LEU A 61 -3.74 -4.66 14.73
N THR A 62 -2.72 -5.33 15.25
CA THR A 62 -2.70 -6.79 15.39
C THR A 62 -3.91 -7.31 16.15
N GLU A 63 -4.29 -6.67 17.25
CA GLU A 63 -5.45 -7.08 18.04
C GLU A 63 -6.77 -6.94 17.26
N THR A 64 -6.93 -5.88 16.47
CA THR A 64 -8.13 -5.68 15.64
C THR A 64 -8.23 -6.75 14.55
N PHE A 65 -7.11 -7.06 13.89
CA PHE A 65 -7.07 -7.99 12.76
C PHE A 65 -7.16 -9.47 13.18
N LYS A 66 -7.02 -9.83 14.45
CA LYS A 66 -7.34 -11.17 14.97
C LYS A 66 -8.80 -11.59 14.72
N HIS A 67 -9.69 -10.64 14.51
CA HIS A 67 -11.10 -10.88 14.20
C HIS A 67 -11.42 -10.93 12.71
N ILE A 68 -10.40 -10.84 11.84
CA ILE A 68 -10.50 -10.86 10.39
C ILE A 68 -9.80 -12.12 9.87
N SER A 69 -10.41 -12.82 8.90
CA SER A 69 -9.83 -14.02 8.31
C SER A 69 -9.29 -13.74 6.92
N SER A 70 -8.03 -14.14 6.65
CA SER A 70 -7.40 -14.08 5.33
C SER A 70 -6.16 -15.00 5.32
N ALA A 71 -5.84 -15.61 4.18
CA ALA A 71 -4.58 -16.36 4.01
C ALA A 71 -3.30 -15.50 4.16
N LEU A 72 -3.45 -14.18 4.15
CA LEU A 72 -2.32 -13.26 4.38
C LEU A 72 -2.00 -13.03 5.86
N LEU A 73 -2.88 -13.43 6.79
CA LEU A 73 -2.69 -13.22 8.22
C LEU A 73 -1.95 -14.40 8.87
N GLU A 74 -1.20 -14.12 9.94
CA GLU A 74 -0.45 -15.15 10.66
C GLU A 74 -1.36 -16.26 11.20
N GLY A 75 -0.91 -17.52 11.02
CA GLY A 75 -1.66 -18.70 11.45
C GLY A 75 -2.77 -19.15 10.51
N ALA A 76 -2.96 -18.49 9.36
CA ALA A 76 -3.91 -18.89 8.34
C ALA A 76 -3.34 -19.94 7.37
N ASP A 77 -4.17 -20.33 6.39
CA ASP A 77 -3.76 -21.25 5.32
C ASP A 77 -2.61 -20.68 4.47
N ALA A 78 -1.88 -21.58 3.79
CA ALA A 78 -0.75 -21.17 2.99
C ALA A 78 -1.14 -20.24 1.83
N VAL A 79 -0.37 -19.17 1.64
CA VAL A 79 -0.49 -18.30 0.46
C VAL A 79 -0.29 -19.12 -0.82
N PRO A 80 -1.25 -19.09 -1.77
CA PRO A 80 -1.16 -19.88 -2.99
C PRO A 80 0.02 -19.48 -3.87
N ASP A 81 0.52 -20.44 -4.66
CA ASP A 81 1.46 -20.22 -5.74
C ASP A 81 0.70 -19.89 -7.05
N GLY A 82 1.37 -19.24 -8.01
CA GLY A 82 0.81 -18.89 -9.31
C GLY A 82 0.38 -17.43 -9.43
N ALA A 83 -0.01 -17.04 -10.63
CA ALA A 83 -0.58 -15.72 -10.90
C ALA A 83 -1.95 -15.55 -10.22
N TYR A 84 -2.43 -14.31 -10.16
CA TYR A 84 -3.77 -14.06 -9.65
C TYR A 84 -4.84 -14.74 -10.51
N ASP A 85 -5.65 -15.57 -9.86
CA ASP A 85 -6.88 -16.16 -10.36
C ASP A 85 -8.02 -15.94 -9.35
N SER A 86 -9.24 -16.38 -9.68
CA SER A 86 -10.40 -16.18 -8.79
C SER A 86 -10.23 -16.83 -7.40
N GLY A 87 -9.53 -17.95 -7.31
CA GLY A 87 -9.27 -18.66 -6.05
C GLY A 87 -8.18 -17.98 -5.23
N SER A 88 -7.05 -17.65 -5.85
CA SER A 88 -5.92 -16.97 -5.17
C SER A 88 -6.28 -15.57 -4.71
N VAL A 89 -7.06 -14.82 -5.51
CA VAL A 89 -7.59 -13.50 -5.13
C VAL A 89 -8.47 -13.62 -3.89
N SER A 90 -9.46 -14.52 -3.91
CA SER A 90 -10.39 -14.71 -2.78
C SER A 90 -9.67 -15.05 -1.48
N ALA A 91 -8.65 -15.93 -1.53
CA ALA A 91 -7.86 -16.32 -0.36
C ALA A 91 -7.03 -15.17 0.21
N CYS A 92 -6.50 -14.29 -0.65
CA CYS A 92 -5.63 -13.18 -0.28
C CYS A 92 -6.39 -11.88 0.06
N VAL A 93 -7.72 -11.87 0.01
CA VAL A 93 -8.51 -10.71 0.47
C VAL A 93 -8.39 -10.55 1.98
N VAL A 94 -7.95 -9.38 2.43
CA VAL A 94 -8.12 -8.94 3.81
C VAL A 94 -9.32 -7.98 3.81
N PRO A 95 -10.49 -8.39 4.33
CA PRO A 95 -11.74 -7.65 4.19
C PRO A 95 -11.62 -6.18 4.63
N PHE A 96 -12.00 -5.25 3.75
CA PHE A 96 -12.07 -3.82 4.00
C PHE A 96 -10.77 -3.18 4.54
N ARG A 97 -9.61 -3.78 4.25
CA ARG A 97 -8.32 -3.34 4.80
C ARG A 97 -8.00 -1.89 4.44
N ASN A 98 -8.18 -1.49 3.19
CA ASN A 98 -7.88 -0.13 2.75
C ASN A 98 -8.83 0.89 3.38
N GLY A 99 -10.09 0.54 3.59
CA GLY A 99 -11.05 1.39 4.32
C GLY A 99 -10.64 1.64 5.76
N ILE A 100 -10.21 0.59 6.48
CA ILE A 100 -9.70 0.70 7.86
C ILE A 100 -8.46 1.61 7.88
N PHE A 101 -7.48 1.35 7.03
CA PHE A 101 -6.25 2.14 7.00
C PHE A 101 -6.51 3.61 6.67
N LEU A 102 -7.32 3.89 5.65
CA LEU A 102 -7.65 5.25 5.25
C LEU A 102 -8.43 6.01 6.32
N SER A 103 -9.33 5.34 7.06
CA SER A 103 -10.04 5.96 8.18
C SER A 103 -9.09 6.39 9.30
N ILE A 104 -8.10 5.58 9.63
CA ILE A 104 -7.07 5.92 10.62
C ILE A 104 -6.18 7.06 10.11
N LEU A 105 -5.76 6.99 8.84
CA LEU A 105 -4.94 8.04 8.22
C LEU A 105 -5.67 9.37 8.16
N ALA A 106 -6.99 9.38 7.92
CA ALA A 106 -7.81 10.58 7.92
C ALA A 106 -7.81 11.26 9.29
N GLY A 107 -7.97 10.51 10.38
CA GLY A 107 -7.87 11.05 11.73
C GLY A 107 -6.46 11.57 12.05
N ILE A 108 -5.41 10.87 11.61
CA ILE A 108 -4.03 11.34 11.78
C ILE A 108 -3.80 12.63 10.97
N ALA A 109 -4.30 12.71 9.73
CA ALA A 109 -4.16 13.87 8.88
C ALA A 109 -4.85 15.08 9.50
N ASP A 110 -6.10 14.93 9.89
CA ASP A 110 -6.90 15.98 10.50
C ASP A 110 -6.24 16.54 11.77
N SER A 111 -5.81 15.66 12.68
CA SER A 111 -5.14 16.06 13.91
C SER A 111 -3.76 16.73 13.70
N ASN A 112 -3.15 16.55 12.54
CA ASN A 112 -1.88 17.15 12.16
C ASN A 112 -2.01 18.38 11.25
N GLY A 113 -3.23 18.84 10.99
CA GLY A 113 -3.50 19.95 10.09
C GLY A 113 -3.11 19.67 8.63
N CYS A 114 -3.11 18.38 8.25
CA CYS A 114 -2.90 17.94 6.88
C CYS A 114 -4.25 17.88 6.15
N THR A 115 -4.25 18.19 4.86
CA THR A 115 -5.44 18.21 4.03
C THR A 115 -5.56 17.01 3.11
N ARG A 116 -4.62 16.04 3.19
CA ARG A 116 -4.62 14.86 2.33
C ARG A 116 -4.17 13.60 3.05
N VAL A 117 -4.79 12.49 2.66
CA VAL A 117 -4.28 11.13 2.86
C VAL A 117 -4.02 10.50 1.51
N ALA A 118 -2.95 9.72 1.37
CA ALA A 118 -2.56 9.10 0.11
C ALA A 118 -2.41 7.58 0.23
N LEU A 119 -2.89 6.87 -0.78
CA LEU A 119 -2.73 5.43 -0.93
C LEU A 119 -2.42 5.12 -2.39
N ALA A 120 -1.47 4.22 -2.64
CA ALA A 120 -1.09 3.78 -3.97
C ALA A 120 -2.04 2.69 -4.50
N SER A 121 -3.35 2.97 -4.48
CA SER A 121 -4.34 2.09 -5.10
C SER A 121 -4.25 2.18 -6.61
N HIS A 122 -4.23 1.03 -7.28
CA HIS A 122 -4.41 0.93 -8.73
C HIS A 122 -5.46 -0.15 -9.02
N ALA A 123 -6.37 0.12 -9.94
CA ALA A 123 -7.38 -0.84 -10.38
C ALA A 123 -6.81 -1.83 -11.41
N GLY A 124 -5.72 -1.45 -12.11
CA GLY A 124 -5.13 -2.24 -13.16
C GLY A 124 -6.12 -2.56 -14.30
N GLU A 125 -5.80 -3.58 -15.10
CA GLU A 125 -6.72 -4.09 -16.13
C GLU A 125 -7.83 -4.98 -15.54
N HIS A 126 -7.62 -5.49 -14.31
CA HIS A 126 -8.57 -6.33 -13.58
C HIS A 126 -8.76 -5.82 -12.16
N VAL A 127 -9.98 -5.46 -11.80
CA VAL A 127 -10.34 -5.10 -10.42
C VAL A 127 -10.34 -6.36 -9.57
N LEU A 128 -9.25 -6.59 -8.84
CA LEU A 128 -9.09 -7.77 -7.98
C LEU A 128 -9.76 -7.59 -6.62
N TYR A 129 -9.71 -6.39 -6.06
CA TYR A 129 -10.17 -6.09 -4.69
C TYR A 129 -11.22 -4.99 -4.70
N LYS A 130 -12.33 -5.21 -3.96
CA LYS A 130 -13.45 -4.25 -3.87
C LYS A 130 -13.04 -2.90 -3.29
N ASP A 131 -12.12 -2.89 -2.36
CA ASP A 131 -11.59 -1.69 -1.71
C ASP A 131 -10.42 -1.03 -2.48
N CYS A 132 -10.23 -1.41 -3.75
CA CYS A 132 -9.33 -0.77 -4.71
C CYS A 132 -10.06 -0.17 -5.92
N THR A 133 -11.40 -0.21 -5.95
CA THR A 133 -12.18 0.33 -7.07
C THR A 133 -12.27 1.85 -7.04
N PRO A 134 -12.44 2.51 -8.21
CA PRO A 134 -12.71 3.95 -8.25
C PRO A 134 -13.95 4.33 -7.44
N GLU A 135 -15.05 3.58 -7.57
CA GLU A 135 -16.30 3.85 -6.87
C GLU A 135 -16.14 3.79 -5.34
N PHE A 136 -15.38 2.81 -4.85
CA PHE A 136 -15.04 2.74 -3.43
C PHE A 136 -14.21 3.95 -2.98
N SER A 137 -13.20 4.31 -3.78
CA SER A 137 -12.29 5.42 -3.49
C SER A 137 -13.04 6.75 -3.45
N ASP A 138 -13.95 6.99 -4.40
CA ASP A 138 -14.77 8.19 -4.46
C ASP A 138 -15.72 8.29 -3.24
N ALA A 139 -16.42 7.20 -2.92
CA ALA A 139 -17.34 7.16 -1.77
C ALA A 139 -16.60 7.39 -0.44
N LEU A 140 -15.42 6.77 -0.28
CA LEU A 140 -14.61 6.94 0.92
C LEU A 140 -14.03 8.37 1.01
N ASN A 141 -13.63 8.96 -0.12
CA ASN A 141 -13.17 10.35 -0.17
C ASN A 141 -14.25 11.31 0.33
N GLU A 142 -15.50 11.16 -0.13
CA GLU A 142 -16.61 11.97 0.36
C GLU A 142 -16.86 11.77 1.86
N ALA A 143 -16.81 10.54 2.36
CA ALA A 143 -16.96 10.26 3.79
C ALA A 143 -15.86 10.93 4.63
N ILE A 144 -14.60 10.84 4.18
CA ILE A 144 -13.45 11.48 4.83
C ILE A 144 -13.60 13.00 4.84
N LYS A 145 -13.95 13.62 3.71
CA LYS A 145 -14.16 15.08 3.60
C LYS A 145 -15.24 15.59 4.56
N LEU A 146 -16.35 14.87 4.64
CA LEU A 146 -17.48 15.25 5.51
C LEU A 146 -17.20 14.99 6.99
N GLY A 147 -16.32 14.04 7.30
CA GLY A 147 -16.03 13.59 8.67
C GLY A 147 -14.81 14.24 9.32
N THR A 148 -14.10 15.16 8.64
CA THR A 148 -12.89 15.82 9.14
C THR A 148 -13.03 17.33 9.16
N GLU A 149 -12.48 18.00 10.18
CA GLU A 149 -12.52 19.46 10.34
C GLU A 149 -11.75 20.20 9.23
N HIS A 150 -10.65 19.61 8.76
CA HIS A 150 -9.81 20.19 7.69
C HIS A 150 -10.22 19.73 6.30
N HIS A 151 -11.39 19.08 6.13
CA HIS A 151 -11.88 18.55 4.85
C HIS A 151 -10.81 17.72 4.14
N VAL A 152 -10.24 16.74 4.85
CA VAL A 152 -9.17 15.88 4.34
C VAL A 152 -9.62 15.16 3.08
N GLU A 153 -8.79 15.20 2.04
CA GLU A 153 -9.05 14.50 0.76
C GLU A 153 -8.26 13.22 0.65
N PHE A 154 -8.87 12.19 0.07
CA PHE A 154 -8.19 10.97 -0.32
C PHE A 154 -7.54 11.15 -1.70
N PHE A 155 -6.22 11.07 -1.74
CA PHE A 155 -5.40 11.20 -2.94
C PHE A 155 -4.93 9.81 -3.42
N TYR A 156 -5.41 9.38 -4.59
CA TYR A 156 -5.16 8.07 -5.20
C TYR A 156 -4.76 8.19 -6.68
N PRO A 157 -3.59 8.79 -6.96
CA PRO A 157 -3.22 9.21 -8.31
C PRO A 157 -2.98 8.05 -9.29
N TYR A 158 -2.88 6.82 -8.79
CA TYR A 158 -2.55 5.64 -9.59
C TYR A 158 -3.76 4.81 -10.00
N ILE A 159 -4.97 5.24 -9.65
CA ILE A 159 -6.19 4.42 -9.79
C ILE A 159 -6.44 3.92 -11.22
N HIS A 160 -6.01 4.67 -12.22
CA HIS A 160 -6.16 4.32 -13.65
C HIS A 160 -4.84 3.89 -14.30
N LEU A 161 -3.78 3.69 -13.53
CA LEU A 161 -2.47 3.28 -14.07
C LEU A 161 -2.29 1.77 -14.01
N SER A 162 -1.53 1.23 -14.97
CA SER A 162 -1.00 -0.13 -14.86
C SER A 162 0.10 -0.18 -13.78
N LYS A 163 0.36 -1.37 -13.24
CA LYS A 163 1.44 -1.56 -12.27
C LYS A 163 2.82 -1.26 -12.88
N HIS A 164 2.99 -1.51 -14.17
CA HIS A 164 4.17 -1.12 -14.93
C HIS A 164 4.39 0.40 -14.96
N ASP A 165 3.32 1.17 -15.24
CA ASP A 165 3.39 2.64 -15.24
C ASP A 165 3.70 3.19 -13.83
N VAL A 166 3.13 2.60 -12.79
CA VAL A 166 3.43 2.95 -11.41
C VAL A 166 4.91 2.71 -11.09
N ALA A 167 5.44 1.53 -11.45
CA ALA A 167 6.85 1.20 -11.26
C ALA A 167 7.77 2.16 -12.01
N LYS A 168 7.45 2.46 -13.27
CA LYS A 168 8.19 3.41 -14.12
C LYS A 168 8.25 4.79 -13.47
N ARG A 169 7.12 5.33 -13.01
CA ARG A 169 7.07 6.63 -12.31
C ARG A 169 7.95 6.64 -11.06
N GLY A 170 7.88 5.59 -10.25
CA GLY A 170 8.74 5.49 -9.06
C GLY A 170 10.22 5.56 -9.42
N ILE A 171 10.66 4.82 -10.44
CA ILE A 171 12.04 4.79 -10.91
C ILE A 171 12.47 6.17 -11.44
N GLU A 172 11.63 6.82 -12.24
CA GLU A 172 11.88 8.18 -12.77
C GLU A 172 12.08 9.23 -11.66
N HIS A 173 11.48 9.01 -10.48
CA HIS A 173 11.63 9.87 -9.30
C HIS A 173 12.69 9.37 -8.30
N GLY A 174 13.48 8.37 -8.69
CA GLY A 174 14.65 7.90 -7.94
C GLY A 174 14.38 6.75 -6.97
N LEU A 175 13.24 6.07 -7.08
CA LEU A 175 13.05 4.80 -6.40
C LEU A 175 13.94 3.73 -7.05
N ASN A 176 14.73 3.03 -6.24
CA ASN A 176 15.31 1.76 -6.66
C ASN A 176 14.35 0.64 -6.20
N PRO A 177 13.75 -0.15 -7.13
CA PRO A 177 12.85 -1.25 -6.80
C PRO A 177 13.44 -2.28 -5.83
N ASP A 178 14.76 -2.49 -5.82
CA ASP A 178 15.42 -3.43 -4.90
C ASP A 178 15.30 -3.03 -3.42
N TRP A 179 14.91 -1.79 -3.15
CA TRP A 179 14.62 -1.32 -1.79
C TRP A 179 13.23 -1.71 -1.29
N THR A 180 12.37 -2.21 -2.16
CA THR A 180 10.97 -2.56 -1.86
C THR A 180 10.80 -4.04 -1.62
N TYR A 181 9.76 -4.43 -0.88
CA TYR A 181 9.44 -5.82 -0.59
C TYR A 181 7.96 -6.11 -0.92
N SER A 182 7.67 -7.23 -1.61
CA SER A 182 6.31 -7.56 -2.06
C SER A 182 5.90 -9.02 -1.83
N CYS A 183 6.81 -9.90 -1.38
CA CYS A 183 6.51 -11.33 -1.28
C CYS A 183 5.52 -11.63 -0.15
N TYR A 184 4.33 -12.12 -0.46
CA TYR A 184 3.30 -12.51 0.51
C TYR A 184 3.69 -13.65 1.45
N LYS A 185 4.70 -14.46 1.08
CA LYS A 185 5.21 -15.54 1.94
C LYS A 185 6.24 -15.08 2.97
N GLY A 186 6.64 -13.82 2.95
CA GLY A 186 7.63 -13.28 3.90
C GLY A 186 9.05 -13.83 3.75
N THR A 187 9.38 -14.58 2.70
CA THR A 187 10.67 -15.26 2.54
C THR A 187 11.80 -14.32 2.09
N VAL A 188 13.03 -14.62 2.47
CA VAL A 188 14.25 -13.95 2.00
C VAL A 188 15.19 -15.02 1.45
N PRO A 189 15.52 -14.97 0.13
CA PRO A 189 14.99 -14.05 -0.88
C PRO A 189 13.48 -14.23 -1.09
N PRO A 190 12.80 -13.26 -1.78
CA PRO A 190 11.39 -13.42 -2.19
C PRO A 190 11.17 -14.73 -2.95
N CYS A 191 10.01 -15.38 -2.72
CA CYS A 191 9.78 -16.74 -3.22
C CYS A 191 9.71 -16.89 -4.75
N GLY A 192 9.48 -15.78 -5.48
CA GLY A 192 9.42 -15.74 -6.95
C GLY A 192 8.15 -16.35 -7.57
N LYS A 193 7.22 -16.89 -6.78
CA LYS A 193 6.09 -17.67 -7.30
C LYS A 193 4.73 -17.40 -6.66
N CYS A 194 4.64 -16.60 -5.61
CA CYS A 194 3.34 -16.10 -5.15
C CYS A 194 2.82 -15.00 -6.11
N PRO A 195 1.51 -14.70 -6.09
CA PRO A 195 0.92 -13.76 -7.04
C PRO A 195 1.65 -12.41 -7.12
N THR A 196 1.98 -11.81 -5.97
CA THR A 196 2.71 -10.52 -5.95
C THR A 196 4.15 -10.58 -6.43
N CYS A 197 4.84 -11.72 -6.31
CA CYS A 197 6.17 -11.88 -6.88
C CYS A 197 6.13 -11.93 -8.42
N ILE A 198 5.13 -12.62 -8.98
CA ILE A 198 4.91 -12.71 -10.43
C ILE A 198 4.54 -11.32 -10.97
N GLU A 199 3.53 -10.70 -10.40
CA GLU A 199 3.06 -9.36 -10.79
C GLU A 199 4.18 -8.29 -10.68
N ARG A 200 5.04 -8.39 -9.66
CA ARG A 200 6.22 -7.53 -9.54
C ARG A 200 7.20 -7.74 -10.68
N ALA A 201 7.47 -8.99 -11.07
CA ALA A 201 8.39 -9.28 -12.17
C ALA A 201 7.87 -8.71 -13.50
N GLU A 202 6.57 -8.89 -13.78
CA GLU A 202 5.89 -8.32 -14.94
C GLU A 202 5.93 -6.78 -14.92
N ALA A 203 5.65 -6.17 -13.78
CA ALA A 203 5.67 -4.70 -13.63
C ALA A 203 7.05 -4.09 -13.89
N LEU A 204 8.13 -4.81 -13.64
CA LEU A 204 9.51 -4.34 -13.82
C LEU A 204 10.12 -4.76 -15.16
N GLU A 205 9.42 -5.52 -15.97
CA GLU A 205 9.93 -6.01 -17.25
C GLU A 205 10.33 -4.84 -18.18
N GLY A 206 11.56 -4.87 -18.68
CA GLY A 206 12.10 -3.84 -19.59
C GLY A 206 12.48 -2.51 -18.93
N LEU A 207 12.20 -2.30 -17.64
CA LEU A 207 12.64 -1.11 -16.90
C LEU A 207 14.11 -1.23 -16.47
N LYS A 208 14.77 -0.11 -16.29
CA LYS A 208 16.17 -0.01 -15.80
C LYS A 208 16.20 0.95 -14.61
N TRP A 209 16.94 0.60 -13.56
CA TRP A 209 17.10 1.38 -12.35
C TRP A 209 18.51 1.31 -11.77
#